data_0ad91e7e67b3b869f61b97ab04a8635d
#
_entry.id   0ad91e7e67b3b869f61b97ab04a8635d
#
_cell.length_a   1.000
_cell.length_b   1.000
_cell.length_c   1.000
_cell.angle_alpha   90.00
_cell.angle_beta   90.00
_cell.angle_gamma   90.00
#
_symmetry.space_group_name_H-M   'P 1'
#
loop_
_entity.id
_entity.type
_entity.pdbx_description
1 polymer ?
#
loop_
_entity_poly.entity_id
_entity_poly.type
_entity_poly.pdbx_seq_one_letter_code
_entity_poly.pdbx_strand_id
1 'polypeptide(L)'
;YNTTRFTMNIAYLISAHTDPAQLRRLVLALHADAEYFVHIDAKSALSQFASALSLPNVHYIGDRVDVRWGTLREVQYQMNLIRAAVTFPRHFDRIFFLSGMDYPLWSNARITRWLEEQGDREILQGFCMDTDLIEAGQKETYTVARPAFRNVRLGILARILLRLTGYRKPMHF
;
A
#
# COMPACT_ATOMS: atom_id res chain seq x y z
N TYR A 1 -23.97 22.13 -25.10
CA TYR A 1 -23.48 20.79 -24.72
C TYR A 1 -23.17 20.82 -23.23
N ASN A 2 -24.05 20.20 -22.44
CA ASN A 2 -23.84 20.05 -20.99
C ASN A 2 -22.83 18.90 -20.80
N THR A 3 -21.55 19.24 -20.69
CA THR A 3 -20.53 18.27 -20.30
C THR A 3 -20.69 18.08 -18.79
N THR A 4 -21.45 17.08 -18.40
CA THR A 4 -21.48 16.61 -17.00
C THR A 4 -20.06 16.18 -16.68
N ARG A 5 -19.33 17.02 -15.94
CA ARG A 5 -18.00 16.70 -15.45
C ARG A 5 -18.17 15.52 -14.49
N PHE A 6 -17.82 14.34 -14.92
CA PHE A 6 -17.75 13.17 -14.05
C PHE A 6 -16.68 13.48 -13.02
N THR A 7 -17.08 13.82 -11.81
CA THR A 7 -16.16 13.97 -10.69
C THR A 7 -15.87 12.58 -10.15
N MET A 8 -14.69 12.06 -10.47
CA MET A 8 -14.20 10.77 -9.98
C MET A 8 -13.96 10.85 -8.47
N ASN A 9 -14.60 9.97 -7.71
CA ASN A 9 -14.36 9.84 -6.26
C ASN A 9 -13.09 9.03 -6.01
N ILE A 10 -12.07 9.66 -5.47
CA ILE A 10 -10.77 9.02 -5.22
C ILE A 10 -10.55 8.85 -3.72
N ALA A 11 -10.04 7.70 -3.31
CA ALA A 11 -9.50 7.44 -1.99
C ALA A 11 -8.01 7.17 -2.06
N TYR A 12 -7.22 7.82 -1.21
CA TYR A 12 -5.81 7.55 -1.02
C TYR A 12 -5.59 6.85 0.32
N LEU A 13 -5.03 5.64 0.28
CA LEU A 13 -4.67 4.83 1.43
C LEU A 13 -3.18 5.00 1.68
N ILE A 14 -2.81 5.74 2.72
CA ILE A 14 -1.43 6.16 2.95
C ILE A 14 -0.88 5.51 4.22
N SER A 15 0.29 4.89 4.14
CA SER A 15 1.03 4.42 5.31
C SER A 15 2.24 5.31 5.57
N ALA A 16 2.36 5.85 6.80
CA ALA A 16 3.47 6.69 7.19
C ALA A 16 4.02 6.31 8.57
N HIS A 17 5.31 6.55 8.79
CA HIS A 17 6.00 6.29 10.06
C HIS A 17 7.06 7.36 10.40
N THR A 18 7.44 8.17 9.44
CA THR A 18 8.44 9.26 9.57
C THR A 18 7.97 10.49 8.82
N ASP A 19 8.60 11.63 9.07
CA ASP A 19 8.43 12.88 8.34
C ASP A 19 6.96 13.35 8.17
N PRO A 20 6.33 13.87 9.24
CA PRO A 20 4.98 14.44 9.14
C PRO A 20 4.88 15.58 8.12
N ALA A 21 5.97 16.33 7.88
CA ALA A 21 5.99 17.42 6.91
C ALA A 21 5.92 16.88 5.47
N GLN A 22 6.56 15.75 5.19
CA GLN A 22 6.46 15.09 3.89
C GLN A 22 5.05 14.54 3.65
N LEU A 23 4.43 13.89 4.65
CA LEU A 23 3.03 13.47 4.54
C LEU A 23 2.11 14.65 4.20
N ARG A 24 2.30 15.78 4.87
CA ARG A 24 1.54 17.00 4.57
C ARG A 24 1.76 17.47 3.13
N ARG A 25 3.01 17.51 2.66
CA ARG A 25 3.32 17.89 1.27
C ARG A 25 2.67 16.96 0.25
N LEU A 26 2.71 15.64 0.50
CA LEU A 26 2.06 14.65 -0.35
C LEU A 26 0.56 14.90 -0.46
N VAL A 27 -0.16 15.01 0.66
CA VAL A 27 -1.61 15.22 0.68
C VAL A 27 -2.01 16.53 -0.01
N LEU A 28 -1.27 17.61 0.23
CA LEU A 28 -1.54 18.91 -0.41
C LEU A 28 -1.23 18.94 -1.92
N ALA A 29 -0.38 18.04 -2.41
CA ALA A 29 -0.08 17.91 -3.83
C ALA A 29 -1.10 17.06 -4.60
N LEU A 30 -1.87 16.22 -3.91
CA LEU A 30 -2.89 15.36 -4.47
C LEU A 30 -4.25 16.06 -4.60
N HIS A 31 -5.27 15.35 -5.09
CA HIS A 31 -6.62 15.90 -5.32
C HIS A 31 -7.25 16.43 -4.03
N ALA A 32 -7.63 17.69 -4.02
CA ALA A 32 -8.18 18.36 -2.83
C ALA A 32 -9.55 17.80 -2.39
N ASP A 33 -10.30 17.20 -3.31
CA ASP A 33 -11.63 16.61 -3.13
C ASP A 33 -11.60 15.10 -2.88
N ALA A 34 -10.41 14.49 -2.84
CA ALA A 34 -10.21 13.09 -2.48
C ALA A 34 -10.32 12.88 -0.96
N GLU A 35 -10.59 11.65 -0.55
CA GLU A 35 -10.51 11.22 0.85
C GLU A 35 -9.17 10.52 1.12
N TYR A 36 -8.58 10.80 2.26
CA TYR A 36 -7.29 10.31 2.67
C TYR A 36 -7.39 9.46 3.92
N PHE A 37 -7.18 8.16 3.81
CA PHE A 37 -7.13 7.25 4.94
C PHE A 37 -5.67 7.01 5.30
N VAL A 38 -5.27 7.39 6.51
CA VAL A 38 -3.87 7.43 6.91
C VAL A 38 -3.61 6.47 8.07
N HIS A 39 -2.75 5.48 7.82
CA HIS A 39 -2.19 4.63 8.85
C HIS A 39 -0.84 5.19 9.30
N ILE A 40 -0.73 5.55 10.56
CA ILE A 40 0.56 5.88 11.18
C ILE A 40 1.05 4.66 11.95
N ASP A 41 2.27 4.21 11.67
CA ASP A 41 2.89 3.08 12.39
C ASP A 41 2.74 3.25 13.90
N ALA A 42 2.35 2.18 14.61
CA ALA A 42 2.11 2.23 16.05
C ALA A 42 3.32 2.69 16.86
N LYS A 43 4.54 2.54 16.33
CA LYS A 43 5.78 3.03 16.94
C LYS A 43 5.98 4.54 16.85
N SER A 44 5.24 5.21 15.96
CA SER A 44 5.38 6.65 15.71
C SER A 44 4.36 7.46 16.52
N ALA A 45 4.72 8.67 16.92
CA ALA A 45 3.84 9.56 17.65
C ALA A 45 2.75 10.15 16.74
N LEU A 46 1.52 9.64 16.81
CA LEU A 46 0.38 10.08 16.02
C LEU A 46 0.14 11.61 16.15
N SER A 47 0.35 12.16 17.34
CA SER A 47 0.15 13.59 17.59
C SER A 47 0.97 14.51 16.69
N GLN A 48 2.20 14.11 16.33
CA GLN A 48 3.05 14.89 15.42
C GLN A 48 2.45 14.95 14.01
N PHE A 49 1.88 13.85 13.53
CA PHE A 49 1.23 13.79 12.23
C PHE A 49 -0.08 14.56 12.23
N ALA A 50 -0.92 14.38 13.26
CA ALA A 50 -2.17 15.09 13.39
C ALA A 50 -1.98 16.63 13.54
N SER A 51 -0.92 17.05 14.21
CA SER A 51 -0.56 18.49 14.30
C SER A 51 -0.05 19.06 12.97
N ALA A 52 0.69 18.26 12.18
CA ALA A 52 1.23 18.69 10.90
C ALA A 52 0.17 18.71 9.79
N LEU A 53 -0.80 17.80 9.85
CA LEU A 53 -1.83 17.63 8.82
C LEU A 53 -3.19 17.37 9.49
N SER A 54 -4.03 18.40 9.54
CA SER A 54 -5.40 18.34 10.05
C SER A 54 -6.32 18.97 9.00
N LEU A 55 -6.91 18.14 8.15
CA LEU A 55 -7.87 18.50 7.13
C LEU A 55 -9.14 17.66 7.30
N PRO A 56 -10.32 18.17 6.91
CA PRO A 56 -11.61 17.47 7.12
C PRO A 56 -11.72 16.17 6.35
N ASN A 57 -10.97 16.01 5.25
CA ASN A 57 -10.92 14.82 4.39
C ASN A 57 -9.71 13.91 4.68
N VAL A 58 -9.03 14.10 5.82
CA VAL A 58 -7.92 13.25 6.27
C VAL A 58 -8.37 12.45 7.50
N HIS A 59 -8.41 11.13 7.35
CA HIS A 59 -8.90 10.18 8.34
C HIS A 59 -7.75 9.32 8.87
N TYR A 60 -7.26 9.62 10.05
CA TYR A 60 -6.29 8.76 10.74
C TYR A 60 -7.01 7.52 11.27
N ILE A 61 -6.61 6.32 10.83
CA ILE A 61 -7.25 5.08 11.29
C ILE A 61 -6.79 4.73 12.70
N GLY A 62 -7.74 4.28 13.55
CA GLY A 62 -7.48 3.94 14.95
C GLY A 62 -6.72 2.62 15.12
N ASP A 63 -6.97 1.65 14.25
CA ASP A 63 -6.36 0.31 14.27
C ASP A 63 -4.92 0.33 13.75
N ARG A 64 -4.02 0.97 14.52
CA ARG A 64 -2.62 1.13 14.19
C ARG A 64 -1.83 -0.15 14.44
N VAL A 65 -0.95 -0.49 13.52
CA VAL A 65 -0.12 -1.70 13.56
C VAL A 65 1.35 -1.31 13.77
N ASP A 66 2.06 -2.03 14.66
CA ASP A 66 3.53 -2.01 14.73
C ASP A 66 4.06 -2.75 13.49
N VAL A 67 4.30 -2.02 12.41
CA VAL A 67 4.69 -2.59 11.12
C VAL A 67 6.13 -3.12 11.21
N ARG A 68 6.29 -4.38 10.77
CA ARG A 68 7.61 -5.02 10.65
C ARG A 68 7.74 -5.58 9.25
N TRP A 69 8.75 -5.12 8.56
CA TRP A 69 9.01 -5.48 7.18
C TRP A 69 9.13 -7.00 6.98
N GLY A 70 8.49 -7.52 5.94
CA GLY A 70 8.49 -8.95 5.61
C GLY A 70 7.61 -9.82 6.52
N THR A 71 6.69 -9.24 7.30
CA THR A 71 5.75 -9.97 8.16
C THR A 71 4.29 -9.72 7.74
N LEU A 72 3.37 -10.55 8.25
CA LEU A 72 1.93 -10.36 8.06
C LEU A 72 1.40 -9.00 8.54
N ARG A 73 2.16 -8.27 9.35
CA ARG A 73 1.78 -6.94 9.81
C ARG A 73 1.74 -5.91 8.68
N GLU A 74 2.52 -6.13 7.61
CA GLU A 74 2.43 -5.30 6.39
C GLU A 74 1.09 -5.50 5.68
N VAL A 75 0.58 -6.72 5.64
CA VAL A 75 -0.75 -7.00 5.08
C VAL A 75 -1.84 -6.46 6.01
N GLN A 76 -1.66 -6.58 7.32
CA GLN A 76 -2.66 -6.17 8.30
C GLN A 76 -2.98 -4.68 8.23
N TYR A 77 -1.98 -3.78 8.17
CA TYR A 77 -2.27 -2.35 8.07
C TYR A 77 -2.94 -1.98 6.73
N GLN A 78 -2.55 -2.66 5.64
CA GLN A 78 -3.21 -2.46 4.34
C GLN A 78 -4.69 -2.87 4.40
N MET A 79 -5.00 -4.02 5.02
CA MET A 79 -6.38 -4.46 5.22
C MET A 79 -7.18 -3.50 6.11
N ASN A 80 -6.55 -2.91 7.13
CA ASN A 80 -7.19 -1.91 7.98
C ASN A 80 -7.53 -0.63 7.18
N LEU A 81 -6.63 -0.18 6.31
CA LEU A 81 -6.85 0.95 5.40
C LEU A 81 -7.98 0.66 4.40
N ILE A 82 -7.96 -0.52 3.75
CA ILE A 82 -9.05 -0.95 2.84
C ILE A 82 -10.39 -0.93 3.58
N ARG A 83 -10.44 -1.56 4.77
CA ARG A 83 -11.67 -1.60 5.57
C ARG A 83 -12.20 -0.21 5.87
N ALA A 84 -11.33 0.72 6.27
CA ALA A 84 -11.71 2.11 6.54
C ALA A 84 -12.31 2.78 5.29
N ALA A 85 -11.74 2.57 4.11
CA ALA A 85 -12.26 3.14 2.87
C ALA A 85 -13.58 2.50 2.43
N VAL A 86 -13.70 1.16 2.46
CA VAL A 86 -14.92 0.47 1.97
C VAL A 86 -16.11 0.62 2.93
N THR A 87 -15.87 0.91 4.22
CA THR A 87 -16.94 1.20 5.19
C THR A 87 -17.29 2.68 5.28
N PHE A 88 -16.58 3.53 4.56
CA PHE A 88 -16.84 4.96 4.52
C PHE A 88 -18.18 5.25 3.81
N PRO A 89 -18.97 6.26 4.22
CA PRO A 89 -20.31 6.53 3.64
C PRO A 89 -20.29 6.97 2.16
N ARG A 90 -19.12 7.14 1.55
CA ARG A 90 -18.93 7.53 0.15
C ARG A 90 -18.35 6.38 -0.64
N HIS A 91 -18.91 6.08 -1.81
CA HIS A 91 -18.32 5.14 -2.77
C HIS A 91 -17.14 5.78 -3.51
N PHE A 92 -16.08 5.01 -3.73
CA PHE A 92 -14.88 5.44 -4.43
C PHE A 92 -14.77 4.71 -5.78
N ASP A 93 -14.52 5.49 -6.83
CA ASP A 93 -14.29 4.97 -8.19
C ASP A 93 -12.85 4.45 -8.33
N ARG A 94 -11.93 5.01 -7.53
CA ARG A 94 -10.51 4.63 -7.51
C ARG A 94 -9.94 4.66 -6.10
N ILE A 95 -9.13 3.66 -5.79
CA ILE A 95 -8.40 3.55 -4.53
C ILE A 95 -6.91 3.40 -4.84
N PHE A 96 -6.08 4.25 -4.22
CA PHE A 96 -4.63 4.22 -4.38
C PHE A 96 -3.94 3.88 -3.06
N PHE A 97 -2.94 3.01 -3.12
CA PHE A 97 -2.01 2.80 -2.01
C PHE A 97 -0.75 3.62 -2.21
N LEU A 98 -0.38 4.41 -1.20
CA LEU A 98 0.81 5.25 -1.21
C LEU A 98 1.62 5.08 0.08
N SER A 99 2.93 5.27 -0.03
CA SER A 99 3.79 5.55 1.11
C SER A 99 3.70 7.03 1.49
N GLY A 100 3.78 7.36 2.77
CA GLY A 100 3.89 8.74 3.21
C GLY A 100 5.14 9.48 2.70
N MET A 101 6.09 8.75 2.08
CA MET A 101 7.30 9.28 1.45
C MET A 101 7.16 9.48 -0.06
N ASP A 102 6.04 9.07 -0.66
CA ASP A 102 5.79 9.27 -2.09
C ASP A 102 5.51 10.72 -2.42
N TYR A 103 5.60 11.05 -3.71
CA TYR A 103 5.20 12.35 -4.23
C TYR A 103 4.74 12.24 -5.69
N PRO A 104 3.63 12.89 -6.09
CA PRO A 104 3.13 12.79 -7.45
C PRO A 104 4.07 13.49 -8.44
N LEU A 105 4.37 12.80 -9.56
CA LEU A 105 5.16 13.36 -10.65
C LEU A 105 4.30 14.04 -11.71
N TRP A 106 2.99 13.79 -11.69
CA TRP A 106 2.01 14.37 -12.61
C TRP A 106 1.09 15.34 -11.88
N SER A 107 0.57 16.32 -12.61
CA SER A 107 -0.51 17.15 -12.09
C SER A 107 -1.80 16.36 -11.91
N ASN A 108 -2.65 16.78 -10.97
CA ASN A 108 -3.94 16.14 -10.71
C ASN A 108 -4.80 16.06 -11.99
N ALA A 109 -4.81 17.09 -12.81
CA ALA A 109 -5.52 17.08 -14.09
C ALA A 109 -5.02 15.99 -15.05
N ARG A 110 -3.71 15.72 -15.07
CA ARG A 110 -3.13 14.64 -15.88
C ARG A 110 -3.47 13.27 -15.31
N ILE A 111 -3.42 13.12 -13.98
CA ILE A 111 -3.80 11.88 -13.29
C ILE A 111 -5.27 11.55 -13.60
N THR A 112 -6.18 12.51 -13.41
CA THR A 112 -7.61 12.34 -13.69
C THR A 112 -7.86 11.92 -15.13
N ARG A 113 -7.27 12.62 -16.10
CA ARG A 113 -7.43 12.29 -17.53
C ARG A 113 -6.96 10.87 -17.82
N TRP A 114 -5.78 10.50 -17.32
CA TRP A 114 -5.25 9.16 -17.53
C TRP A 114 -6.14 8.09 -16.91
N LEU A 115 -6.72 8.32 -15.73
CA LEU A 115 -7.66 7.40 -15.10
C LEU A 115 -8.96 7.26 -15.89
N GLU A 116 -9.48 8.35 -16.45
CA GLU A 116 -10.65 8.34 -17.35
C GLU A 116 -10.38 7.49 -18.59
N GLU A 117 -9.17 7.60 -19.18
CA GLU A 117 -8.74 6.78 -20.32
C GLU A 117 -8.64 5.28 -19.98
N GLN A 118 -8.36 4.90 -18.72
CA GLN A 118 -8.35 3.50 -18.32
C GLN A 118 -9.75 2.87 -18.16
N GLY A 119 -10.81 3.69 -18.06
CA GLY A 119 -12.18 3.20 -17.82
C GLY A 119 -12.27 2.39 -16.54
N ASP A 120 -12.90 1.21 -16.58
CA ASP A 120 -13.07 0.32 -15.42
C ASP A 120 -11.87 -0.63 -15.19
N ARG A 121 -10.76 -0.43 -15.91
CA ARG A 121 -9.60 -1.31 -15.79
C ARG A 121 -8.93 -1.14 -14.45
N GLU A 122 -8.67 -2.25 -13.74
CA GLU A 122 -7.80 -2.26 -12.57
C GLU A 122 -6.33 -2.07 -12.99
N ILE A 123 -5.62 -1.20 -12.23
CA ILE A 123 -4.23 -0.83 -12.52
C ILE A 123 -3.34 -1.58 -11.54
N LEU A 124 -3.12 -2.85 -11.84
CA LEU A 124 -2.28 -3.73 -11.05
C LEU A 124 -1.10 -4.22 -11.90
N GLN A 125 0.08 -4.22 -11.30
CA GLN A 125 1.22 -4.90 -11.87
C GLN A 125 1.23 -6.34 -11.38
N GLY A 126 1.13 -7.28 -12.31
CA GLY A 126 1.16 -8.70 -12.02
C GLY A 126 2.07 -9.43 -13.00
N PHE A 127 2.41 -10.66 -12.66
CA PHE A 127 3.17 -11.57 -13.53
C PHE A 127 2.67 -13.00 -13.29
N CYS A 128 2.77 -13.82 -14.32
CA CYS A 128 2.47 -15.24 -14.21
C CYS A 128 3.65 -15.97 -13.58
N MET A 129 3.44 -16.59 -12.40
CA MET A 129 4.52 -17.27 -11.68
C MET A 129 5.08 -18.46 -12.45
N ASP A 130 4.26 -19.14 -13.25
CA ASP A 130 4.69 -20.34 -13.98
C ASP A 130 5.46 -20.02 -15.27
N THR A 131 5.12 -18.95 -15.96
CA THR A 131 5.77 -18.54 -17.21
C THR A 131 6.84 -17.48 -16.97
N ASP A 132 6.47 -16.34 -16.45
CA ASP A 132 7.34 -15.17 -16.35
C ASP A 132 8.50 -15.37 -15.36
N LEU A 133 8.27 -16.07 -14.25
CA LEU A 133 9.34 -16.36 -13.28
C LEU A 133 10.29 -17.46 -13.74
N ILE A 134 9.81 -18.43 -14.53
CA ILE A 134 10.68 -19.45 -15.12
C ILE A 134 11.60 -18.82 -16.14
N GLU A 135 11.07 -17.99 -17.04
CA GLU A 135 11.84 -17.26 -18.05
C GLU A 135 12.87 -16.32 -17.41
N ALA A 136 12.50 -15.63 -16.33
CA ALA A 136 13.42 -14.77 -15.60
C ALA A 136 14.40 -15.53 -14.68
N GLY A 137 14.34 -16.85 -14.58
CA GLY A 137 15.16 -17.66 -13.66
C GLY A 137 14.89 -17.39 -12.18
N GLN A 138 13.76 -16.79 -11.84
CA GLN A 138 13.43 -16.34 -10.48
C GLN A 138 12.47 -17.26 -9.72
N LYS A 139 11.99 -18.33 -10.34
CA LYS A 139 11.02 -19.25 -9.72
C LYS A 139 11.45 -19.74 -8.32
N GLU A 140 12.73 -20.03 -8.13
CA GLU A 140 13.25 -20.47 -6.84
C GLU A 140 13.11 -19.43 -5.73
N THR A 141 13.16 -18.13 -6.08
CA THR A 141 13.03 -17.04 -5.12
C THR A 141 11.67 -17.04 -4.42
N TYR A 142 10.62 -17.46 -5.10
CA TYR A 142 9.25 -17.47 -4.60
C TYR A 142 8.81 -18.82 -4.04
N THR A 143 9.44 -19.91 -4.46
CA THR A 143 9.10 -21.26 -4.00
C THR A 143 9.87 -21.71 -2.77
N VAL A 144 10.99 -21.07 -2.44
CA VAL A 144 11.76 -21.39 -1.24
C VAL A 144 11.05 -20.88 0.02
N ALA A 145 10.80 -21.77 0.97
CA ALA A 145 10.24 -21.38 2.27
C ALA A 145 11.18 -20.39 3.00
N ARG A 146 10.63 -19.27 3.43
CA ARG A 146 11.36 -18.26 4.21
C ARG A 146 10.73 -18.14 5.60
N PRO A 147 11.23 -18.90 6.58
CA PRO A 147 10.69 -18.83 7.94
C PRO A 147 10.95 -17.43 8.52
N ALA A 148 9.89 -16.82 9.06
CA ALA A 148 9.96 -15.52 9.72
C ALA A 148 10.37 -15.73 11.19
N PHE A 149 11.67 -15.63 11.47
CA PHE A 149 12.17 -15.63 12.84
C PHE A 149 12.46 -14.22 13.33
N ARG A 150 12.10 -13.92 14.56
CA ARG A 150 12.44 -12.66 15.23
C ARG A 150 13.96 -12.46 15.36
N ASN A 151 14.72 -13.57 15.45
CA ASN A 151 16.17 -13.54 15.48
C ASN A 151 16.74 -13.81 14.08
N VAL A 152 17.43 -12.83 13.51
CA VAL A 152 18.00 -12.89 12.15
C VAL A 152 18.97 -14.08 11.98
N ARG A 153 19.77 -14.41 13.00
CA ARG A 153 20.72 -15.54 12.95
C ARG A 153 20.00 -16.88 12.86
N LEU A 154 18.92 -17.08 13.65
CA LEU A 154 18.07 -18.26 13.57
C LEU A 154 17.36 -18.36 12.23
N GLY A 155 16.94 -17.24 11.65
CA GLY A 155 16.35 -17.19 10.32
C GLY A 155 17.32 -17.58 9.20
N ILE A 156 18.60 -17.24 9.32
CA ILE A 156 19.65 -17.65 8.38
C ILE A 156 19.90 -19.16 8.49
N LEU A 157 20.09 -19.69 9.72
CA LEU A 157 20.30 -21.11 9.98
C LEU A 157 19.13 -21.96 9.45
N ALA A 158 17.89 -21.56 9.74
CA ALA A 158 16.71 -22.28 9.26
C ALA A 158 16.61 -22.28 7.72
N ARG A 159 17.00 -21.18 7.04
CA ARG A 159 17.05 -21.13 5.57
C ARG A 159 18.11 -22.07 5.00
N ILE A 160 19.28 -22.15 5.64
CA ILE A 160 20.34 -23.09 5.23
C ILE A 160 19.84 -24.54 5.37
N LEU A 161 19.24 -24.89 6.50
CA LEU A 161 18.67 -26.22 6.75
C LEU A 161 17.57 -26.56 5.74
N LEU A 162 16.65 -25.65 5.46
CA LEU A 162 15.59 -25.87 4.47
C LEU A 162 16.14 -26.06 3.05
N ARG A 163 17.22 -25.35 2.69
CA ARG A 163 17.92 -25.57 1.41
C ARG A 163 18.58 -26.95 1.34
N LEU A 164 19.23 -27.37 2.42
CA LEU A 164 19.91 -28.67 2.49
C LEU A 164 18.92 -29.84 2.44
N THR A 165 17.73 -29.69 3.01
CA THR A 165 16.66 -30.70 2.96
C THR A 165 15.89 -30.72 1.65
N GLY A 166 16.12 -29.77 0.74
CA GLY A 166 15.37 -29.63 -0.50
C GLY A 166 13.90 -29.27 -0.32
N TYR A 167 13.48 -28.85 0.91
CA TYR A 167 12.10 -28.48 1.19
C TYR A 167 11.68 -27.28 0.37
N ARG A 168 10.63 -27.45 -0.42
CA ARG A 168 9.97 -26.37 -1.16
C ARG A 168 8.56 -26.17 -0.61
N LYS A 169 8.18 -24.91 -0.44
CA LYS A 169 6.81 -24.57 -0.03
C LYS A 169 5.85 -25.01 -1.14
N PRO A 170 4.84 -25.86 -0.85
CA PRO A 170 3.81 -26.14 -1.84
C PRO A 170 3.07 -24.86 -2.18
N MET A 171 2.99 -24.51 -3.47
CA MET A 171 2.15 -23.44 -3.96
C MET A 171 0.81 -24.06 -4.35
N HIS A 172 -0.24 -23.67 -3.63
CA HIS A 172 -1.62 -23.94 -4.02
C HIS A 172 -2.12 -22.70 -4.75
N PHE A 173 -2.40 -22.84 -6.02
CA PHE A 173 -3.09 -21.85 -6.84
C PHE A 173 -4.58 -22.13 -6.83
#